data_c79d21937f2b14f6bd88572444e9d1bd
#
_entry.id   c79d21937f2b14f6bd88572444e9d1bd
#
_cell.length_a   1.000
_cell.length_b   1.000
_cell.length_c   1.000
_cell.angle_alpha   90.00
_cell.angle_beta   90.00
_cell.angle_gamma   90.00
#
_symmetry.space_group_name_H-M   'P 1'
#
loop_
_entity.id
_entity.type
_entity.pdbx_description
1 polymer ?
#
loop_
_entity_poly.entity_id
_entity_poly.type
_entity_poly.pdbx_seq_one_letter_code
_entity_poly.pdbx_strand_id
1 'polypeptide(L)'
;MEQRVLGGRYLLKDKVGTGGMATVFRAQDQVLDRTVAVKIMLPQYAGDATFAARFKQEAQAAAGLSSPYIVGVYDWGKDGDTYYIVMEYLRGTDLKSGIKSHGALDPKKVAQIGSQISSALSVAHKHEIIHRDIKPQNIMVLPDGNIKVMDFGIARAKNSHLTQDNNVLGTAHYVSPEQTRGQDLGPTSDIYSLGVVMYECATGRVPFDGDDAISVALKQVNELPVPPSQINSGVDADLERIILKCMEKDPSNRFQTADELRQVLNNYLSGRAVNVSEPTRIIGAAGDLGATKTRELSDSTRAMVRPVSGVSGQTNPRSAVSGSTGSYEVDQPKSNKNKIIAAVVAAIAVVGVVVAFATGLFGGEQVRCPMCLTRTSRPLSS
;
A
#
# COMPACT_ATOMS: atom_id res chain seq x y z
N MET A 1 -27.16 -30.23 -7.50
CA MET A 1 -26.35 -29.15 -8.08
C MET A 1 -25.55 -29.75 -9.20
N GLU A 2 -25.70 -29.26 -10.42
CA GLU A 2 -24.85 -29.70 -11.53
C GLU A 2 -23.39 -29.46 -11.19
N GLN A 3 -22.58 -30.49 -11.30
CA GLN A 3 -21.14 -30.41 -11.06
C GLN A 3 -20.52 -29.67 -12.25
N ARG A 4 -20.14 -28.41 -12.06
CA ARG A 4 -19.49 -27.62 -13.10
C ARG A 4 -18.02 -28.02 -13.23
N VAL A 5 -17.61 -28.36 -14.47
CA VAL A 5 -16.21 -28.65 -14.83
C VAL A 5 -15.72 -27.49 -15.70
N LEU A 6 -14.64 -26.82 -15.28
CA LEU A 6 -14.00 -25.73 -16.05
C LEU A 6 -12.87 -26.29 -16.92
N GLY A 7 -12.84 -25.83 -18.17
CA GLY A 7 -11.82 -26.25 -19.16
C GLY A 7 -11.74 -27.76 -19.37
N GLY A 8 -12.85 -28.50 -19.14
CA GLY A 8 -12.89 -29.95 -19.21
C GLY A 8 -11.99 -30.68 -18.20
N ARG A 9 -11.43 -29.98 -17.21
CA ARG A 9 -10.40 -30.52 -16.28
C ARG A 9 -10.69 -30.26 -14.81
N TYR A 10 -11.16 -29.10 -14.44
CA TYR A 10 -11.28 -28.68 -13.04
C TYR A 10 -12.71 -28.80 -12.55
N LEU A 11 -13.00 -29.88 -11.81
CA LEU A 11 -14.31 -30.14 -11.25
C LEU A 11 -14.50 -29.29 -9.98
N LEU A 12 -15.35 -28.25 -10.06
CA LEU A 12 -15.66 -27.40 -8.93
C LEU A 12 -16.38 -28.17 -7.82
N LYS A 13 -15.98 -27.96 -6.58
CA LYS A 13 -16.58 -28.53 -5.37
C LYS A 13 -17.32 -27.42 -4.61
N ASP A 14 -16.78 -26.98 -3.51
CA ASP A 14 -17.35 -25.97 -2.63
C ASP A 14 -16.70 -24.60 -2.82
N LYS A 15 -17.49 -23.56 -2.59
CA LYS A 15 -17.03 -22.19 -2.56
C LYS A 15 -16.24 -21.94 -1.28
N VAL A 16 -14.99 -21.46 -1.43
CA VAL A 16 -14.07 -21.15 -0.32
C VAL A 16 -14.18 -19.69 0.09
N GLY A 17 -14.35 -18.78 -0.89
CA GLY A 17 -14.39 -17.35 -0.62
C GLY A 17 -14.89 -16.54 -1.80
N THR A 18 -15.25 -15.26 -1.53
CA THR A 18 -15.61 -14.29 -2.56
C THR A 18 -14.92 -12.97 -2.25
N GLY A 19 -14.19 -12.45 -3.24
CA GLY A 19 -13.60 -11.11 -3.22
C GLY A 19 -14.31 -10.16 -4.18
N GLY A 20 -13.82 -8.92 -4.29
CA GLY A 20 -14.42 -7.89 -5.14
C GLY A 20 -14.45 -8.23 -6.63
N MET A 21 -13.47 -8.99 -7.14
CA MET A 21 -13.35 -9.30 -8.58
C MET A 21 -13.55 -10.78 -8.92
N ALA A 22 -13.48 -11.68 -7.96
CA ALA A 22 -13.47 -13.12 -8.19
C ALA A 22 -14.08 -13.90 -7.04
N THR A 23 -14.55 -15.11 -7.34
CA THR A 23 -14.93 -16.14 -6.36
C THR A 23 -13.92 -17.27 -6.41
N VAL A 24 -13.51 -17.78 -5.25
CA VAL A 24 -12.59 -18.90 -5.13
C VAL A 24 -13.34 -20.15 -4.74
N PHE A 25 -13.08 -21.23 -5.49
CA PHE A 25 -13.64 -22.57 -5.25
C PHE A 25 -12.52 -23.55 -4.94
N ARG A 26 -12.79 -24.50 -4.05
CA ARG A 26 -12.05 -25.75 -4.01
C ARG A 26 -12.47 -26.61 -5.20
N ALA A 27 -11.53 -27.20 -5.90
CA ALA A 27 -11.78 -28.02 -7.06
C ALA A 27 -10.89 -29.25 -7.10
N GLN A 28 -11.26 -30.23 -7.93
CA GLN A 28 -10.48 -31.41 -8.25
C GLN A 28 -9.90 -31.27 -9.64
N ASP A 29 -8.57 -31.27 -9.77
CA ASP A 29 -7.88 -31.43 -11.05
C ASP A 29 -8.01 -32.91 -11.46
N GLN A 30 -8.90 -33.21 -12.41
CA GLN A 30 -9.22 -34.57 -12.83
C GLN A 30 -8.11 -35.26 -13.61
N VAL A 31 -7.13 -34.50 -14.13
CA VAL A 31 -5.99 -35.03 -14.87
C VAL A 31 -4.86 -35.45 -13.94
N LEU A 32 -4.55 -34.61 -12.93
CA LEU A 32 -3.46 -34.87 -11.98
C LEU A 32 -3.95 -35.46 -10.65
N ASP A 33 -5.24 -35.71 -10.52
CA ASP A 33 -5.93 -36.23 -9.32
C ASP A 33 -5.53 -35.53 -8.02
N ARG A 34 -5.56 -34.19 -8.02
CA ARG A 34 -5.19 -33.37 -6.86
C ARG A 34 -6.23 -32.29 -6.57
N THR A 35 -6.32 -31.92 -5.29
CA THR A 35 -7.14 -30.76 -4.89
C THR A 35 -6.41 -29.46 -5.24
N VAL A 36 -7.14 -28.52 -5.85
CA VAL A 36 -6.66 -27.20 -6.24
C VAL A 36 -7.65 -26.13 -5.79
N ALA A 37 -7.21 -24.87 -5.71
CA ALA A 37 -8.08 -23.69 -5.63
C ALA A 37 -8.26 -23.10 -7.02
N VAL A 38 -9.51 -22.74 -7.35
CA VAL A 38 -9.83 -22.11 -8.63
C VAL A 38 -10.46 -20.74 -8.36
N LYS A 39 -9.75 -19.68 -8.71
CA LYS A 39 -10.19 -18.28 -8.63
C LYS A 39 -10.89 -17.94 -9.95
N ILE A 40 -12.20 -17.70 -9.89
CA ILE A 40 -13.06 -17.46 -11.05
C ILE A 40 -13.46 -15.99 -11.06
N MET A 41 -13.20 -15.29 -12.18
CA MET A 41 -13.63 -13.91 -12.37
C MET A 41 -15.15 -13.78 -12.28
N LEU A 42 -15.63 -12.74 -11.60
CA LEU A 42 -17.06 -12.46 -11.51
C LEU A 42 -17.64 -12.08 -12.87
N PRO A 43 -18.88 -12.52 -13.21
CA PRO A 43 -19.48 -12.31 -14.52
C PRO A 43 -19.54 -10.84 -14.97
N GLN A 44 -19.72 -9.90 -14.05
CA GLN A 44 -19.77 -8.47 -14.34
C GLN A 44 -18.47 -7.90 -14.93
N TYR A 45 -17.34 -8.59 -14.75
CA TYR A 45 -16.04 -8.19 -15.31
C TYR A 45 -15.63 -9.00 -16.53
N ALA A 46 -16.38 -10.05 -16.89
CA ALA A 46 -16.03 -10.96 -17.99
C ALA A 46 -16.03 -10.27 -19.37
N GLY A 47 -16.89 -9.25 -19.54
CA GLY A 47 -16.98 -8.44 -20.77
C GLY A 47 -15.94 -7.32 -20.86
N ASP A 48 -15.19 -7.01 -19.80
CA ASP A 48 -14.19 -5.96 -19.81
C ASP A 48 -12.79 -6.53 -20.13
N ALA A 49 -12.31 -6.22 -21.32
CA ALA A 49 -10.99 -6.68 -21.79
C ALA A 49 -9.85 -6.19 -20.87
N THR A 50 -10.00 -5.06 -20.22
CA THR A 50 -8.99 -4.49 -19.31
C THR A 50 -8.91 -5.33 -18.03
N PHE A 51 -10.04 -5.74 -17.47
CA PHE A 51 -10.06 -6.64 -16.31
C PHE A 51 -9.54 -8.03 -16.65
N ALA A 52 -9.93 -8.57 -17.80
CA ALA A 52 -9.43 -9.87 -18.27
C ALA A 52 -7.90 -9.86 -18.47
N ALA A 53 -7.35 -8.81 -19.08
CA ALA A 53 -5.91 -8.64 -19.25
C ALA A 53 -5.17 -8.56 -17.91
N ARG A 54 -5.70 -7.79 -16.94
CA ARG A 54 -5.13 -7.67 -15.60
C ARG A 54 -5.16 -9.01 -14.84
N PHE A 55 -6.28 -9.72 -14.91
CA PHE A 55 -6.44 -11.03 -14.27
C PHE A 55 -5.43 -12.06 -14.83
N LYS A 56 -5.20 -12.04 -16.17
CA LYS A 56 -4.16 -12.83 -16.81
C LYS A 56 -2.75 -12.44 -16.36
N GLN A 57 -2.48 -11.14 -16.29
CA GLN A 57 -1.17 -10.62 -15.88
C GLN A 57 -0.84 -11.01 -14.45
N GLU A 58 -1.81 -10.97 -13.52
CA GLU A 58 -1.67 -11.44 -12.15
C GLU A 58 -1.25 -12.92 -12.11
N ALA A 59 -1.96 -13.78 -12.88
CA ALA A 59 -1.61 -15.19 -12.97
C ALA A 59 -0.20 -15.41 -13.53
N GLN A 60 0.16 -14.72 -14.62
CA GLN A 60 1.47 -14.85 -15.27
C GLN A 60 2.62 -14.45 -14.35
N ALA A 61 2.47 -13.36 -13.61
CA ALA A 61 3.50 -12.90 -12.67
C ALA A 61 3.69 -13.87 -11.51
N ALA A 62 2.59 -14.34 -10.91
CA ALA A 62 2.67 -15.30 -9.82
C ALA A 62 3.19 -16.68 -10.26
N ALA A 63 2.90 -17.12 -11.49
CA ALA A 63 3.36 -18.40 -12.03
C ALA A 63 4.89 -18.51 -12.18
N GLY A 64 5.58 -17.37 -12.34
CA GLY A 64 7.05 -17.31 -12.41
C GLY A 64 7.75 -17.36 -11.05
N LEU A 65 7.00 -17.27 -9.95
CA LEU A 65 7.56 -17.21 -8.60
C LEU A 65 7.57 -18.59 -7.94
N SER A 66 8.73 -19.01 -7.45
CA SER A 66 8.89 -20.27 -6.70
C SER A 66 9.43 -19.98 -5.31
N SER A 67 8.58 -20.15 -4.28
CA SER A 67 8.93 -19.96 -2.88
C SER A 67 8.01 -20.77 -1.98
N PRO A 68 8.48 -21.33 -0.86
CA PRO A 68 7.61 -21.98 0.11
C PRO A 68 6.60 -21.02 0.75
N TYR A 69 6.86 -19.70 0.68
CA TYR A 69 6.03 -18.64 1.25
C TYR A 69 5.18 -17.88 0.21
N ILE A 70 5.08 -18.39 -1.01
CA ILE A 70 4.20 -17.86 -2.05
C ILE A 70 3.23 -18.96 -2.47
N VAL A 71 1.97 -18.60 -2.71
CA VAL A 71 0.99 -19.55 -3.29
C VAL A 71 1.42 -19.96 -4.69
N GLY A 72 1.45 -21.25 -4.97
CA GLY A 72 1.78 -21.76 -6.30
C GLY A 72 0.62 -21.55 -7.28
N VAL A 73 0.88 -20.92 -8.42
CA VAL A 73 -0.06 -20.84 -9.55
C VAL A 73 0.24 -21.95 -10.54
N TYR A 74 -0.77 -22.74 -10.87
CA TYR A 74 -0.62 -23.94 -11.70
C TYR A 74 -1.12 -23.77 -13.13
N ASP A 75 -2.18 -22.96 -13.32
CA ASP A 75 -2.80 -22.81 -14.63
C ASP A 75 -3.64 -21.54 -14.70
N TRP A 76 -3.91 -21.09 -15.91
CA TRP A 76 -4.83 -20.01 -16.22
C TRP A 76 -5.64 -20.40 -17.46
N GLY A 77 -6.94 -20.14 -17.47
CA GLY A 77 -7.78 -20.51 -18.59
C GLY A 77 -9.00 -19.63 -18.78
N LYS A 78 -9.65 -19.87 -19.92
CA LYS A 78 -10.94 -19.30 -20.29
C LYS A 78 -11.88 -20.46 -20.69
N ASP A 79 -13.11 -20.48 -20.15
CA ASP A 79 -14.15 -21.42 -20.47
C ASP A 79 -15.44 -20.65 -20.78
N GLY A 80 -15.84 -20.60 -22.06
CA GLY A 80 -16.82 -19.64 -22.53
C GLY A 80 -16.39 -18.19 -22.24
N ASP A 81 -17.21 -17.46 -21.47
CA ASP A 81 -16.88 -16.10 -21.02
C ASP A 81 -16.28 -16.06 -19.60
N THR A 82 -15.97 -17.22 -19.05
CA THR A 82 -15.43 -17.32 -17.69
C THR A 82 -13.91 -17.42 -17.71
N TYR A 83 -13.21 -16.44 -17.11
CA TYR A 83 -11.77 -16.50 -16.86
C TYR A 83 -11.49 -17.10 -15.51
N TYR A 84 -10.46 -17.94 -15.38
CA TYR A 84 -10.10 -18.57 -14.13
C TYR A 84 -8.58 -18.73 -13.98
N ILE A 85 -8.13 -18.76 -12.71
CA ILE A 85 -6.76 -19.07 -12.31
C ILE A 85 -6.82 -20.30 -11.41
N VAL A 86 -5.96 -21.28 -11.67
CA VAL A 86 -5.80 -22.48 -10.84
C VAL A 86 -4.55 -22.37 -10.03
N MET A 87 -4.69 -22.57 -8.72
CA MET A 87 -3.60 -22.39 -7.77
C MET A 87 -3.60 -23.48 -6.69
N GLU A 88 -2.54 -23.51 -5.92
CA GLU A 88 -2.39 -24.35 -4.74
C GLU A 88 -3.58 -24.17 -3.80
N TYR A 89 -4.18 -25.28 -3.37
CA TYR A 89 -5.22 -25.25 -2.35
C TYR A 89 -4.57 -25.23 -0.97
N LEU A 90 -4.74 -24.12 -0.26
CA LEU A 90 -4.18 -23.92 1.08
C LEU A 90 -5.21 -24.34 2.13
N ARG A 91 -4.80 -25.18 3.07
CA ARG A 91 -5.56 -25.49 4.28
C ARG A 91 -5.10 -24.55 5.38
N GLY A 92 -5.97 -23.67 5.83
CA GLY A 92 -5.61 -22.68 6.84
C GLY A 92 -6.64 -21.57 6.92
N THR A 93 -6.27 -20.48 7.58
CA THR A 93 -7.07 -19.26 7.71
C THR A 93 -6.24 -18.04 7.30
N ASP A 94 -6.88 -16.99 6.81
CA ASP A 94 -6.16 -15.74 6.56
C ASP A 94 -5.70 -15.09 7.89
N LEU A 95 -4.60 -14.34 7.81
CA LEU A 95 -4.00 -13.70 8.98
C LEU A 95 -4.94 -12.68 9.65
N LYS A 96 -5.83 -12.01 8.86
CA LYS A 96 -6.82 -11.06 9.41
C LYS A 96 -7.79 -11.76 10.34
N SER A 97 -8.29 -12.92 9.92
CA SER A 97 -9.15 -13.78 10.75
C SER A 97 -8.42 -14.24 12.01
N GLY A 98 -7.14 -14.60 11.89
CA GLY A 98 -6.29 -14.95 13.02
C GLY A 98 -6.15 -13.79 14.03
N ILE A 99 -5.82 -12.58 13.57
CA ILE A 99 -5.71 -11.38 14.42
C ILE A 99 -7.07 -11.07 15.09
N LYS A 100 -8.17 -11.14 14.31
CA LYS A 100 -9.51 -10.87 14.84
C LYS A 100 -9.92 -11.84 15.96
N SER A 101 -9.52 -13.12 15.87
CA SER A 101 -9.89 -14.14 16.84
C SER A 101 -8.99 -14.18 18.08
N HIS A 102 -7.70 -13.83 17.94
CA HIS A 102 -6.71 -13.96 19.01
C HIS A 102 -6.25 -12.61 19.59
N GLY A 103 -6.54 -11.49 18.91
CA GLY A 103 -6.00 -10.19 19.27
C GLY A 103 -4.53 -10.05 18.90
N ALA A 104 -3.75 -9.33 19.74
CA ALA A 104 -2.31 -9.18 19.57
C ALA A 104 -1.58 -10.52 19.67
N LEU A 105 -0.63 -10.74 18.77
CA LEU A 105 0.20 -11.96 18.73
C LEU A 105 1.48 -11.77 19.56
N ASP A 106 2.06 -12.91 19.97
CA ASP A 106 3.38 -12.93 20.60
C ASP A 106 4.45 -12.26 19.71
N PRO A 107 5.36 -11.42 20.27
CA PRO A 107 6.37 -10.70 19.52
C PRO A 107 7.26 -11.58 18.61
N LYS A 108 7.66 -12.76 19.08
CA LYS A 108 8.44 -13.70 18.26
C LYS A 108 7.62 -14.25 17.09
N LYS A 109 6.31 -14.46 17.30
CA LYS A 109 5.41 -14.89 16.23
C LYS A 109 5.24 -13.77 15.19
N VAL A 110 5.11 -12.52 15.60
CA VAL A 110 5.09 -11.36 14.70
C VAL A 110 6.36 -11.30 13.86
N ALA A 111 7.53 -11.40 14.49
CA ALA A 111 8.81 -11.41 13.78
C ALA A 111 8.97 -12.61 12.84
N GLN A 112 8.49 -13.80 13.22
CA GLN A 112 8.49 -14.99 12.37
C GLN A 112 7.64 -14.78 11.11
N ILE A 113 6.41 -14.28 11.27
CA ILE A 113 5.50 -13.96 10.16
C ILE A 113 6.15 -12.90 9.26
N GLY A 114 6.68 -11.82 9.84
CA GLY A 114 7.38 -10.77 9.10
C GLY A 114 8.57 -11.28 8.30
N SER A 115 9.39 -12.17 8.87
CA SER A 115 10.52 -12.81 8.20
C SER A 115 10.10 -13.67 7.02
N GLN A 116 9.03 -14.46 7.17
CA GLN A 116 8.50 -15.32 6.10
C GLN A 116 7.91 -14.48 4.96
N ILE A 117 7.14 -13.41 5.26
CA ILE A 117 6.62 -12.48 4.24
C ILE A 117 7.78 -11.78 3.54
N SER A 118 8.80 -11.32 4.27
CA SER A 118 10.00 -10.71 3.69
C SER A 118 10.73 -11.68 2.74
N SER A 119 10.75 -12.98 3.06
CA SER A 119 11.30 -14.00 2.17
C SER A 119 10.50 -14.13 0.86
N ALA A 120 9.17 -14.09 0.95
CA ALA A 120 8.29 -14.09 -0.23
C ALA A 120 8.53 -12.84 -1.10
N LEU A 121 8.55 -11.66 -0.47
CA LEU A 121 8.78 -10.38 -1.15
C LEU A 121 10.17 -10.32 -1.79
N SER A 122 11.22 -10.83 -1.14
CA SER A 122 12.56 -10.89 -1.72
C SER A 122 12.59 -11.69 -3.03
N VAL A 123 11.88 -12.82 -3.10
CA VAL A 123 11.76 -13.59 -4.35
C VAL A 123 11.04 -12.78 -5.42
N ALA A 124 9.91 -12.14 -5.11
CA ALA A 124 9.16 -11.33 -6.05
C ALA A 124 9.96 -10.12 -6.57
N HIS A 125 10.62 -9.39 -5.66
CA HIS A 125 11.40 -8.20 -6.00
C HIS A 125 12.61 -8.52 -6.90
N LYS A 126 13.25 -9.69 -6.74
CA LYS A 126 14.31 -10.17 -7.65
C LYS A 126 13.81 -10.45 -9.08
N HIS A 127 12.50 -10.69 -9.24
CA HIS A 127 11.85 -10.80 -10.55
C HIS A 127 11.16 -9.49 -10.99
N GLU A 128 11.52 -8.36 -10.36
CA GLU A 128 10.96 -7.02 -10.64
C GLU A 128 9.44 -6.93 -10.41
N ILE A 129 8.90 -7.81 -9.57
CA ILE A 129 7.48 -7.85 -9.22
C ILE A 129 7.28 -7.22 -7.85
N ILE A 130 6.54 -6.09 -7.81
CA ILE A 130 6.07 -5.44 -6.59
C ILE A 130 4.67 -5.95 -6.29
N HIS A 131 4.42 -6.35 -5.03
CA HIS A 131 3.14 -6.95 -4.62
C HIS A 131 1.98 -5.94 -4.60
N ARG A 132 2.20 -4.73 -4.10
CA ARG A 132 1.27 -3.57 -4.08
C ARG A 132 0.01 -3.73 -3.21
N ASP A 133 -0.26 -4.90 -2.66
CA ASP A 133 -1.46 -5.18 -1.84
C ASP A 133 -1.13 -6.12 -0.66
N ILE A 134 -0.01 -5.89 0.02
CA ILE A 134 0.34 -6.62 1.24
C ILE A 134 -0.62 -6.20 2.35
N LYS A 135 -1.42 -7.18 2.81
CA LYS A 135 -2.39 -7.02 3.90
C LYS A 135 -2.70 -8.40 4.51
N PRO A 136 -3.21 -8.46 5.74
CA PRO A 136 -3.44 -9.75 6.42
C PRO A 136 -4.42 -10.68 5.70
N GLN A 137 -5.38 -10.13 4.92
CA GLN A 137 -6.30 -10.93 4.11
C GLN A 137 -5.61 -11.71 2.98
N ASN A 138 -4.47 -11.20 2.50
CA ASN A 138 -3.66 -11.83 1.45
C ASN A 138 -2.54 -12.72 1.99
N ILE A 139 -2.55 -13.00 3.29
CA ILE A 139 -1.59 -13.88 3.97
C ILE A 139 -2.34 -15.06 4.56
N MET A 140 -2.12 -16.26 4.03
CA MET A 140 -2.67 -17.49 4.58
C MET A 140 -1.74 -18.04 5.65
N VAL A 141 -2.29 -18.39 6.83
CA VAL A 141 -1.58 -19.10 7.90
C VAL A 141 -1.96 -20.57 7.82
N LEU A 142 -0.95 -21.43 7.65
CA LEU A 142 -1.09 -22.87 7.53
C LEU A 142 -1.13 -23.54 8.90
N PRO A 143 -1.61 -24.81 9.00
CA PRO A 143 -1.68 -25.53 10.26
C PRO A 143 -0.32 -25.76 10.96
N ASP A 144 0.77 -25.78 10.21
CA ASP A 144 2.15 -25.89 10.73
C ASP A 144 2.70 -24.54 11.23
N GLY A 145 1.91 -23.46 11.12
CA GLY A 145 2.27 -22.12 11.54
C GLY A 145 3.11 -21.34 10.52
N ASN A 146 3.41 -21.91 9.35
CA ASN A 146 3.99 -21.19 8.23
C ASN A 146 2.94 -20.33 7.52
N ILE A 147 3.40 -19.36 6.73
CA ILE A 147 2.50 -18.52 5.94
C ILE A 147 2.70 -18.72 4.43
N LYS A 148 1.69 -18.36 3.67
CA LYS A 148 1.82 -18.14 2.23
C LYS A 148 1.19 -16.82 1.82
N VAL A 149 1.93 -16.04 1.04
CA VAL A 149 1.48 -14.79 0.43
C VAL A 149 0.68 -15.13 -0.83
N MET A 150 -0.48 -14.51 -0.96
CA MET A 150 -1.43 -14.69 -2.08
C MET A 150 -1.66 -13.37 -2.79
N ASP A 151 -2.28 -13.44 -3.97
CA ASP A 151 -2.85 -12.28 -4.70
C ASP A 151 -1.85 -11.14 -4.92
N PHE A 152 -0.82 -11.38 -5.75
CA PHE A 152 0.08 -10.32 -6.20
C PHE A 152 -0.70 -9.26 -6.98
N GLY A 153 -0.85 -8.07 -6.39
CA GLY A 153 -1.74 -6.99 -6.84
C GLY A 153 -1.31 -6.26 -8.12
N ILE A 154 -0.74 -6.98 -9.09
CA ILE A 154 -0.26 -6.45 -10.38
C ILE A 154 -1.41 -5.84 -11.18
N ALA A 155 -2.63 -6.31 -10.96
CA ALA A 155 -3.85 -5.80 -11.60
C ALA A 155 -4.28 -4.39 -11.13
N ARG A 156 -3.71 -3.86 -10.06
CA ARG A 156 -3.97 -2.48 -9.62
C ARG A 156 -3.18 -1.52 -10.49
N ALA A 157 -3.84 -0.92 -11.48
CA ALA A 157 -3.26 0.10 -12.34
C ALA A 157 -2.71 1.27 -11.50
N LYS A 158 -1.63 1.92 -12.00
CA LYS A 158 -1.03 3.14 -11.43
C LYS A 158 -2.04 4.25 -11.07
N ASN A 159 -3.29 4.16 -11.55
CA ASN A 159 -4.34 5.18 -11.42
C ASN A 159 -5.71 4.63 -10.98
N SER A 160 -5.81 3.46 -10.34
CA SER A 160 -7.11 3.09 -9.75
C SER A 160 -7.34 3.98 -8.52
N HIS A 161 -8.03 5.08 -8.76
CA HIS A 161 -8.51 6.01 -7.74
C HIS A 161 -9.23 5.24 -6.62
N LEU A 162 -8.96 5.61 -5.37
CA LEU A 162 -9.54 5.10 -4.13
C LEU A 162 -11.09 5.28 -4.04
N THR A 163 -11.84 5.35 -5.15
CA THR A 163 -13.13 6.02 -5.14
C THR A 163 -14.37 5.20 -5.44
N GLN A 164 -14.35 3.88 -5.68
CA GLN A 164 -15.62 3.24 -6.10
C GLN A 164 -16.05 1.90 -5.50
N ASP A 165 -15.31 1.26 -4.61
CA ASP A 165 -15.76 -0.02 -4.02
C ASP A 165 -15.75 0.01 -2.49
N ASN A 166 -16.81 -0.53 -1.85
CA ASN A 166 -16.92 -0.70 -0.39
C ASN A 166 -15.77 -1.53 0.24
N ASN A 167 -14.93 -2.18 -0.59
CA ASN A 167 -13.71 -2.89 -0.19
C ASN A 167 -12.48 -1.97 -0.06
N VAL A 168 -12.63 -0.68 -0.41
CA VAL A 168 -11.52 0.30 -0.47
C VAL A 168 -11.05 0.66 0.94
N LEU A 169 -11.95 0.79 1.90
CA LEU A 169 -11.60 1.10 3.29
C LEU A 169 -10.64 0.06 3.87
N GLY A 170 -10.97 -1.23 3.73
CA GLY A 170 -10.12 -2.32 4.25
C GLY A 170 -8.71 -2.35 3.67
N THR A 171 -8.54 -1.85 2.44
CA THR A 171 -7.23 -1.76 1.79
C THR A 171 -6.47 -0.49 2.17
N ALA A 172 -7.16 0.64 2.40
CA ALA A 172 -6.55 1.92 2.75
C ALA A 172 -5.69 1.85 4.01
N HIS A 173 -6.01 0.93 4.93
CA HIS A 173 -5.23 0.73 6.16
C HIS A 173 -3.78 0.28 5.93
N TYR A 174 -3.44 -0.27 4.76
CA TYR A 174 -2.12 -0.85 4.47
C TYR A 174 -1.39 -0.17 3.31
N VAL A 175 -1.99 0.85 2.70
CA VAL A 175 -1.45 1.58 1.55
C VAL A 175 -0.26 2.43 1.98
N SER A 176 0.83 2.39 1.21
CA SER A 176 2.00 3.22 1.49
C SER A 176 1.75 4.71 1.13
N PRO A 177 2.50 5.65 1.75
CA PRO A 177 2.40 7.08 1.43
C PRO A 177 2.58 7.40 -0.05
N GLU A 178 3.56 6.79 -0.72
CA GLU A 178 3.82 6.95 -2.14
C GLU A 178 2.70 6.38 -3.02
N GLN A 179 2.10 5.27 -2.59
CA GLN A 179 0.93 4.70 -3.28
C GLN A 179 -0.29 5.62 -3.18
N THR A 180 -0.52 6.22 -2.02
CA THR A 180 -1.58 7.23 -1.80
C THR A 180 -1.35 8.47 -2.66
N ARG A 181 -0.09 8.89 -2.85
CA ARG A 181 0.28 10.05 -3.69
C ARG A 181 0.32 9.73 -5.19
N GLY A 182 0.09 8.48 -5.60
CA GLY A 182 0.18 8.07 -7.01
C GLY A 182 1.60 8.10 -7.58
N GLN A 183 2.61 8.01 -6.72
CA GLN A 183 4.03 7.98 -7.10
C GLN A 183 4.44 6.59 -7.58
N ASP A 184 5.64 6.46 -8.13
CA ASP A 184 6.20 5.17 -8.53
C ASP A 184 6.42 4.27 -7.30
N LEU A 185 5.99 3.00 -7.45
CA LEU A 185 6.05 2.00 -6.39
C LEU A 185 7.29 1.13 -6.56
N GLY A 186 7.93 0.82 -5.44
CA GLY A 186 9.11 -0.03 -5.38
C GLY A 186 9.05 -1.04 -4.22
N PRO A 187 10.13 -1.80 -4.00
CA PRO A 187 10.26 -2.74 -2.88
C PRO A 187 9.94 -2.10 -1.53
N THR A 188 10.29 -0.85 -1.32
CA THR A 188 10.04 -0.07 -0.09
C THR A 188 8.56 0.18 0.17
N SER A 189 7.70 0.14 -0.88
CA SER A 189 6.24 0.25 -0.72
C SER A 189 5.65 -1.01 -0.06
N ASP A 190 6.08 -2.20 -0.50
CA ASP A 190 5.68 -3.47 0.11
C ASP A 190 6.22 -3.60 1.54
N ILE A 191 7.44 -3.09 1.80
CA ILE A 191 8.03 -3.06 3.15
C ILE A 191 7.21 -2.18 4.09
N TYR A 192 6.70 -1.03 3.63
CA TYR A 192 5.79 -0.21 4.42
C TYR A 192 4.51 -0.97 4.79
N SER A 193 3.86 -1.57 3.79
CA SER A 193 2.65 -2.36 4.01
C SER A 193 2.89 -3.53 4.95
N LEU A 194 4.05 -4.21 4.86
CA LEU A 194 4.47 -5.25 5.80
C LEU A 194 4.68 -4.69 7.21
N GLY A 195 5.23 -3.47 7.35
CA GLY A 195 5.33 -2.76 8.63
C GLY A 195 3.96 -2.58 9.28
N VAL A 196 2.94 -2.16 8.50
CA VAL A 196 1.56 -2.02 8.97
C VAL A 196 0.96 -3.38 9.38
N VAL A 197 1.22 -4.45 8.62
CA VAL A 197 0.80 -5.81 8.98
C VAL A 197 1.43 -6.25 10.30
N MET A 198 2.74 -6.08 10.47
CA MET A 198 3.44 -6.41 11.72
C MET A 198 2.93 -5.57 12.90
N TYR A 199 2.64 -4.29 12.68
CA TYR A 199 2.03 -3.42 13.68
C TYR A 199 0.68 -3.98 14.16
N GLU A 200 -0.20 -4.34 13.21
CA GLU A 200 -1.50 -4.90 13.56
C GLU A 200 -1.37 -6.26 14.26
N CYS A 201 -0.46 -7.12 13.80
CA CYS A 201 -0.16 -8.38 14.50
C CYS A 201 0.31 -8.16 15.94
N ALA A 202 1.15 -7.15 16.18
CA ALA A 202 1.74 -6.86 17.48
C ALA A 202 0.76 -6.18 18.45
N THR A 203 -0.22 -5.42 17.93
CA THR A 203 -1.12 -4.59 18.75
C THR A 203 -2.57 -5.03 18.73
N GLY A 204 -2.97 -5.91 17.79
CA GLY A 204 -4.36 -6.30 17.55
C GLY A 204 -5.20 -5.26 16.80
N ARG A 205 -4.63 -4.11 16.42
CA ARG A 205 -5.33 -3.03 15.72
C ARG A 205 -4.43 -2.33 14.69
N VAL A 206 -5.06 -1.74 13.68
CA VAL A 206 -4.35 -0.95 12.65
C VAL A 206 -3.77 0.34 13.25
N PRO A 207 -2.65 0.87 12.70
CA PRO A 207 -2.03 2.09 13.21
C PRO A 207 -2.86 3.35 12.95
N PHE A 208 -3.60 3.38 11.86
CA PHE A 208 -4.45 4.49 11.44
C PHE A 208 -5.84 3.97 11.10
N ASP A 209 -6.87 4.60 11.65
CA ASP A 209 -8.27 4.28 11.43
C ASP A 209 -9.05 5.57 11.14
N GLY A 210 -10.24 5.47 10.51
CA GLY A 210 -11.06 6.62 10.16
C GLY A 210 -12.39 6.19 9.54
N ASP A 211 -13.30 7.16 9.39
CA ASP A 211 -14.67 6.94 8.92
C ASP A 211 -14.74 6.55 7.43
N ASP A 212 -13.71 6.91 6.66
CA ASP A 212 -13.62 6.62 5.22
C ASP A 212 -12.19 6.33 4.77
N ALA A 213 -12.07 5.77 3.56
CA ALA A 213 -10.77 5.37 2.99
C ALA A 213 -9.83 6.55 2.72
N ILE A 214 -10.37 7.74 2.47
CA ILE A 214 -9.56 8.94 2.16
C ILE A 214 -8.94 9.45 3.46
N SER A 215 -9.71 9.53 4.55
CA SER A 215 -9.21 9.94 5.86
C SER A 215 -8.09 9.01 6.35
N VAL A 216 -8.26 7.68 6.20
CA VAL A 216 -7.22 6.70 6.54
C VAL A 216 -5.98 6.89 5.66
N ALA A 217 -6.15 7.05 4.34
CA ALA A 217 -5.04 7.26 3.41
C ALA A 217 -4.27 8.56 3.71
N LEU A 218 -4.94 9.64 4.09
CA LEU A 218 -4.29 10.89 4.50
C LEU A 218 -3.47 10.72 5.78
N LYS A 219 -3.94 9.92 6.75
CA LYS A 219 -3.16 9.57 7.95
C LYS A 219 -1.91 8.76 7.61
N GLN A 220 -2.01 7.81 6.65
CA GLN A 220 -0.83 7.09 6.14
C GLN A 220 0.25 8.04 5.62
N VAL A 221 -0.14 9.17 5.04
CA VAL A 221 0.78 10.16 4.48
C VAL A 221 1.37 11.08 5.55
N ASN A 222 0.55 11.53 6.51
CA ASN A 222 0.87 12.69 7.35
C ASN A 222 1.08 12.37 8.83
N GLU A 223 0.49 11.28 9.36
CA GLU A 223 0.52 11.01 10.79
C GLU A 223 1.57 9.94 11.15
N LEU A 224 2.22 10.10 12.30
CA LEU A 224 3.07 9.05 12.87
C LEU A 224 2.20 8.06 13.64
N PRO A 225 2.50 6.74 13.57
CA PRO A 225 1.76 5.76 14.36
C PRO A 225 2.09 5.90 15.85
N VAL A 226 1.12 5.57 16.69
CA VAL A 226 1.38 5.38 18.12
C VAL A 226 2.38 4.24 18.27
N PRO A 227 3.46 4.38 19.07
CA PRO A 227 4.40 3.30 19.29
C PRO A 227 3.70 2.00 19.75
N PRO A 228 4.01 0.84 19.12
CA PRO A 228 3.39 -0.44 19.48
C PRO A 228 3.43 -0.78 20.98
N SER A 229 4.53 -0.46 21.67
CA SER A 229 4.71 -0.70 23.10
C SER A 229 3.74 0.09 23.99
N GLN A 230 3.24 1.24 23.53
CA GLN A 230 2.21 2.02 24.24
C GLN A 230 0.82 1.38 24.15
N ILE A 231 0.61 0.47 23.21
CA ILE A 231 -0.66 -0.24 23.01
C ILE A 231 -0.59 -1.63 23.62
N ASN A 232 0.52 -2.32 23.39
CA ASN A 232 0.81 -3.65 23.93
C ASN A 232 2.19 -3.64 24.59
N SER A 233 2.22 -3.60 25.92
CA SER A 233 3.46 -3.59 26.71
C SER A 233 4.32 -4.85 26.56
N GLY A 234 3.79 -5.92 25.92
CA GLY A 234 4.55 -7.12 25.57
C GLY A 234 5.48 -6.91 24.38
N VAL A 235 5.33 -5.82 23.61
CA VAL A 235 6.22 -5.50 22.51
C VAL A 235 7.51 -4.86 23.04
N ASP A 236 8.63 -5.52 22.80
CA ASP A 236 9.94 -5.01 23.20
C ASP A 236 10.45 -3.91 22.25
N ALA A 237 11.47 -3.17 22.72
CA ALA A 237 12.02 -2.03 21.99
C ALA A 237 12.65 -2.40 20.64
N ASP A 238 13.16 -3.64 20.48
CA ASP A 238 13.80 -4.05 19.24
C ASP A 238 12.74 -4.31 18.16
N LEU A 239 11.66 -5.04 18.48
CA LEU A 239 10.57 -5.28 17.54
C LEU A 239 9.85 -3.96 17.20
N GLU A 240 9.62 -3.08 18.19
CA GLU A 240 9.04 -1.75 17.95
C GLU A 240 9.86 -0.95 16.94
N ARG A 241 11.20 -0.89 17.11
CA ARG A 241 12.10 -0.18 16.19
C ARG A 241 12.04 -0.75 14.77
N ILE A 242 11.98 -2.08 14.63
CA ILE A 242 11.85 -2.72 13.31
C ILE A 242 10.54 -2.32 12.64
N ILE A 243 9.43 -2.41 13.35
CA ILE A 243 8.10 -2.06 12.83
C ILE A 243 8.06 -0.59 12.41
N LEU A 244 8.49 0.32 13.29
CA LEU A 244 8.46 1.76 13.01
C LEU A 244 9.38 2.15 11.86
N LYS A 245 10.56 1.51 11.72
CA LYS A 245 11.44 1.74 10.57
C LYS A 245 10.79 1.31 9.25
N CYS A 246 10.06 0.23 9.21
CA CYS A 246 9.29 -0.14 8.02
C CYS A 246 8.25 0.94 7.67
N MET A 247 7.67 1.60 8.68
CA MET A 247 6.58 2.57 8.55
C MET A 247 7.05 4.03 8.42
N GLU A 248 8.35 4.29 8.23
CA GLU A 248 8.86 5.62 7.90
C GLU A 248 8.16 6.19 6.66
N LYS A 249 7.84 7.50 6.70
CA LYS A 249 7.06 8.13 5.63
C LYS A 249 7.87 8.30 4.35
N ASP A 250 9.16 8.64 4.49
CA ASP A 250 10.10 8.68 3.38
C ASP A 250 10.61 7.26 3.08
N PRO A 251 10.41 6.74 1.85
CA PRO A 251 10.89 5.43 1.45
C PRO A 251 12.41 5.23 1.65
N SER A 252 13.21 6.30 1.55
CA SER A 252 14.67 6.24 1.73
C SER A 252 15.10 5.95 3.16
N ASN A 253 14.24 6.20 4.15
CA ASN A 253 14.50 5.94 5.56
C ASN A 253 14.08 4.54 6.00
N ARG A 254 13.41 3.76 5.13
CA ARG A 254 13.00 2.37 5.41
C ARG A 254 14.15 1.38 5.15
N PHE A 255 13.92 0.12 5.44
CA PHE A 255 14.73 -0.96 4.86
C PHE A 255 14.64 -0.88 3.33
N GLN A 256 15.76 -1.00 2.64
CA GLN A 256 15.78 -0.82 1.19
C GLN A 256 15.44 -2.11 0.43
N THR A 257 15.64 -3.25 1.05
CA THR A 257 15.30 -4.55 0.46
C THR A 257 14.56 -5.44 1.47
N ALA A 258 13.73 -6.34 0.95
CA ALA A 258 13.08 -7.35 1.78
C ALA A 258 14.08 -8.33 2.40
N ASP A 259 15.25 -8.57 1.77
CA ASP A 259 16.32 -9.39 2.34
C ASP A 259 16.95 -8.72 3.56
N GLU A 260 17.17 -7.40 3.53
CA GLU A 260 17.65 -6.61 4.67
C GLU A 260 16.70 -6.74 5.86
N LEU A 261 15.41 -6.49 5.66
CA LEU A 261 14.39 -6.64 6.71
C LEU A 261 14.35 -8.07 7.25
N ARG A 262 14.37 -9.08 6.38
CA ARG A 262 14.40 -10.50 6.78
C ARG A 262 15.60 -10.83 7.67
N GLN A 263 16.78 -10.31 7.33
CA GLN A 263 17.99 -10.55 8.11
C GLN A 263 17.89 -9.94 9.51
N VAL A 264 17.35 -8.72 9.63
CA VAL A 264 17.14 -8.04 10.92
C VAL A 264 16.12 -8.79 11.76
N LEU A 265 14.99 -9.24 11.18
CA LEU A 265 13.99 -10.07 11.88
C LEU A 265 14.57 -11.42 12.36
N ASN A 266 15.43 -12.05 11.55
CA ASN A 266 16.10 -13.30 11.95
C ASN A 266 17.14 -13.08 13.06
N ASN A 267 17.83 -11.93 13.09
CA ASN A 267 18.69 -11.55 14.21
C ASN A 267 17.88 -11.38 15.50
N TYR A 268 16.75 -10.68 15.42
CA TYR A 268 15.82 -10.55 16.54
C TYR A 268 15.35 -11.91 17.07
N LEU A 269 14.89 -12.81 16.19
CA LEU A 269 14.44 -14.15 16.55
C LEU A 269 15.54 -15.00 17.21
N SER A 270 16.80 -14.77 16.84
CA SER A 270 17.97 -15.47 17.36
C SER A 270 18.57 -14.80 18.61
N GLY A 271 17.97 -13.72 19.13
CA GLY A 271 18.50 -12.94 20.26
C GLY A 271 19.83 -12.24 19.97
N ARG A 272 20.15 -11.99 18.67
CA ARG A 272 21.32 -11.24 18.26
C ARG A 272 21.02 -9.74 18.26
N ALA A 273 22.06 -8.92 18.30
CA ALA A 273 21.92 -7.48 18.25
C ALA A 273 21.15 -7.02 16.99
N VAL A 274 20.14 -6.19 17.21
CA VAL A 274 19.30 -5.58 16.18
C VAL A 274 19.83 -4.19 15.89
N ASN A 275 20.60 -4.04 14.81
CA ASN A 275 21.12 -2.75 14.38
C ASN A 275 20.08 -2.05 13.49
N VAL A 276 19.22 -1.28 14.08
CA VAL A 276 18.24 -0.41 13.41
C VAL A 276 18.48 1.02 13.87
N SER A 277 18.75 1.95 12.95
CA SER A 277 18.77 3.37 13.27
C SER A 277 17.42 3.78 13.84
N GLU A 278 17.42 4.59 14.89
CA GLU A 278 16.18 5.06 15.49
C GLU A 278 15.31 5.80 14.46
N PRO A 279 13.98 5.58 14.50
CA PRO A 279 13.07 6.30 13.64
C PRO A 279 13.14 7.80 13.93
N THR A 280 13.01 8.61 12.89
CA THR A 280 13.02 10.08 13.00
C THR A 280 11.81 10.52 13.82
N ARG A 281 11.99 10.80 15.10
CA ARG A 281 10.95 11.42 15.95
C ARG A 281 10.94 12.91 15.68
N ILE A 282 10.01 13.39 14.89
CA ILE A 282 9.68 14.82 14.88
C ILE A 282 8.95 15.09 16.21
N ILE A 283 9.69 15.62 17.18
CA ILE A 283 9.10 16.17 18.39
C ILE A 283 8.32 17.40 17.93
N GLY A 284 7.00 17.26 17.82
CA GLY A 284 6.10 18.36 17.56
C GLY A 284 6.32 19.40 18.65
N ALA A 285 6.71 20.62 18.26
CA ALA A 285 6.86 21.75 19.13
C ALA A 285 5.50 22.14 19.71
N ALA A 286 5.20 21.59 20.90
CA ALA A 286 4.18 22.11 21.80
C ALA A 286 4.86 22.29 23.16
N GLY A 287 5.23 23.53 23.42
CA GLY A 287 5.57 24.21 24.64
C GLY A 287 6.00 23.41 25.88
N ASP A 288 7.31 23.46 26.19
CA ASP A 288 7.70 23.80 27.57
C ASP A 288 9.09 24.47 27.54
N LEU A 289 9.10 25.77 27.87
CA LEU A 289 10.29 26.56 28.15
C LEU A 289 10.65 26.28 29.63
N GLY A 290 11.56 25.35 29.88
CA GLY A 290 12.03 25.12 31.22
C GLY A 290 13.22 24.18 31.33
N ALA A 291 14.38 24.78 31.69
CA ALA A 291 15.59 24.16 32.20
C ALA A 291 16.59 23.54 31.21
N THR A 292 17.43 24.39 30.66
CA THR A 292 18.76 24.05 30.15
C THR A 292 19.64 23.51 31.30
N LYS A 293 19.84 22.18 31.35
CA LYS A 293 20.95 21.60 32.10
C LYS A 293 22.14 21.47 31.15
N THR A 294 23.05 22.42 31.32
CA THR A 294 24.42 22.32 30.78
C THR A 294 25.08 21.06 31.34
N ARG A 295 25.39 20.13 30.46
CA ARG A 295 26.22 18.96 30.77
C ARG A 295 27.65 19.35 30.48
N GLU A 296 28.44 19.52 31.54
CA GLU A 296 29.87 19.72 31.47
C GLU A 296 30.53 18.53 30.73
N LEU A 297 31.22 18.80 29.59
CA LEU A 297 32.18 17.88 29.00
C LEU A 297 33.44 17.86 29.86
N SER A 298 33.71 16.76 30.50
CA SER A 298 34.98 16.49 31.15
C SER A 298 36.10 16.33 30.12
N ASP A 299 37.06 17.18 30.31
CA ASP A 299 38.35 17.26 29.68
C ASP A 299 39.16 15.97 29.81
N SER A 300 39.51 15.33 28.71
CA SER A 300 40.66 14.43 28.64
C SER A 300 41.05 14.11 27.20
N THR A 301 41.78 15.02 26.54
CA THR A 301 42.73 14.60 25.51
C THR A 301 43.88 15.64 25.43
N ARG A 302 44.90 15.38 26.20
CA ARG A 302 46.19 16.08 26.13
C ARG A 302 46.98 15.42 25.02
N ALA A 303 47.09 16.05 23.87
CA ALA A 303 48.02 15.67 22.81
C ALA A 303 49.09 16.79 22.66
N MET A 304 50.33 16.40 22.84
CA MET A 304 51.52 17.22 22.72
C MET A 304 51.66 17.84 21.34
N VAL A 305 51.86 19.16 21.29
CA VAL A 305 52.41 19.83 20.11
C VAL A 305 53.76 20.41 20.52
N ARG A 306 54.84 19.96 19.85
CA ARG A 306 56.18 20.53 19.91
C ARG A 306 56.23 21.78 19.05
N PRO A 307 56.93 22.85 19.47
CA PRO A 307 57.16 24.01 18.64
C PRO A 307 58.43 23.83 17.78
N VAL A 308 58.34 24.19 16.52
CA VAL A 308 59.52 24.43 15.65
C VAL A 308 59.59 25.89 15.32
N SER A 309 60.71 26.49 15.71
CA SER A 309 61.06 27.87 15.52
C SER A 309 61.62 28.15 14.13
N GLY A 310 61.31 29.31 13.58
CA GLY A 310 62.20 30.19 12.82
C GLY A 310 62.29 29.98 11.32
N VAL A 311 61.88 30.97 10.56
CA VAL A 311 62.83 31.83 9.78
C VAL A 311 62.01 32.95 9.11
N SER A 312 62.53 34.14 9.29
CA SER A 312 62.13 35.44 8.74
C SER A 312 62.45 35.58 7.25
N GLY A 313 61.70 36.40 6.52
CA GLY A 313 61.97 36.82 5.17
C GLY A 313 60.98 37.83 4.62
N GLN A 314 61.36 39.08 4.69
CA GLN A 314 60.71 40.29 4.10
C GLN A 314 60.47 40.14 2.59
N THR A 315 59.44 40.76 2.04
CA THR A 315 59.41 42.08 1.37
C THR A 315 58.09 42.22 0.54
N ASN A 316 57.46 43.38 0.66
CA ASN A 316 56.43 43.99 -0.19
C ASN A 316 57.06 44.54 -1.51
N PRO A 317 56.39 45.24 -2.43
CA PRO A 317 54.95 45.38 -2.72
C PRO A 317 54.59 45.46 -4.24
N ARG A 318 53.31 45.76 -4.51
CA ARG A 318 52.71 46.37 -5.74
C ARG A 318 52.41 45.51 -6.95
N SER A 319 51.12 45.40 -7.30
CA SER A 319 50.54 46.24 -8.37
C SER A 319 49.02 46.04 -8.43
N ALA A 320 48.33 47.16 -8.52
CA ALA A 320 46.90 47.30 -8.78
C ALA A 320 46.59 46.98 -10.24
N VAL A 321 45.52 46.25 -10.53
CA VAL A 321 44.76 46.34 -11.77
C VAL A 321 43.27 46.32 -11.44
N SER A 322 42.64 47.41 -11.82
CA SER A 322 41.21 47.69 -11.88
C SER A 322 40.56 46.82 -12.93
N GLY A 323 39.33 46.41 -12.69
CA GLY A 323 38.52 45.81 -13.74
C GLY A 323 37.18 45.21 -13.31
N SER A 324 36.15 46.03 -13.45
CA SER A 324 34.81 45.67 -13.89
C SER A 324 33.91 44.84 -12.99
N THR A 325 33.01 45.53 -12.31
CA THR A 325 31.71 45.06 -11.77
C THR A 325 30.81 44.58 -12.90
N GLY A 326 30.57 43.27 -12.95
CA GLY A 326 29.47 42.69 -13.72
C GLY A 326 28.44 42.14 -12.72
N SER A 327 27.37 42.88 -12.54
CA SER A 327 26.19 42.45 -11.80
C SER A 327 25.44 41.40 -12.61
N TYR A 328 25.39 40.17 -12.15
CA TYR A 328 24.48 39.15 -12.64
C TYR A 328 23.18 39.26 -11.86
N GLU A 329 22.16 39.72 -12.55
CA GLU A 329 20.77 39.76 -12.13
C GLU A 329 20.25 38.30 -12.16
N VAL A 330 19.93 37.73 -10.99
CA VAL A 330 19.28 36.41 -10.87
C VAL A 330 17.81 36.61 -11.10
N ASP A 331 17.33 36.18 -12.26
CA ASP A 331 15.91 36.14 -12.62
C ASP A 331 15.19 35.14 -11.73
N GLN A 332 14.36 35.64 -10.81
CA GLN A 332 13.44 34.79 -10.03
C GLN A 332 12.21 34.43 -10.87
N PRO A 333 11.82 33.14 -10.95
CA PRO A 333 10.60 32.80 -11.67
C PRO A 333 9.37 33.31 -10.90
N LYS A 334 8.60 34.20 -11.54
CA LYS A 334 7.33 34.73 -11.05
C LYS A 334 6.32 33.60 -10.79
N SER A 335 5.91 33.46 -9.54
CA SER A 335 4.91 32.51 -9.05
C SER A 335 3.59 32.65 -9.80
N ASN A 336 3.17 31.62 -10.52
CA ASN A 336 1.91 31.51 -11.27
C ASN A 336 0.67 31.19 -10.39
N LYS A 337 0.73 31.46 -9.09
CA LYS A 337 -0.35 31.11 -8.13
C LYS A 337 -1.70 31.76 -8.48
N ASN A 338 -1.69 32.95 -9.02
CA ASN A 338 -2.94 33.68 -9.36
C ASN A 338 -3.66 33.09 -10.59
N LYS A 339 -2.95 32.46 -11.53
CA LYS A 339 -3.58 31.82 -12.70
C LYS A 339 -4.24 30.48 -12.34
N ILE A 340 -3.68 29.75 -11.35
CA ILE A 340 -4.26 28.48 -10.86
C ILE A 340 -5.55 28.76 -10.08
N ILE A 341 -5.58 29.80 -9.25
CA ILE A 341 -6.78 30.18 -8.48
C ILE A 341 -7.92 30.61 -9.44
N ALA A 342 -7.61 31.35 -10.49
CA ALA A 342 -8.61 31.76 -11.50
C ALA A 342 -9.19 30.57 -12.26
N ALA A 343 -8.38 29.55 -12.58
CA ALA A 343 -8.84 28.32 -13.26
C ALA A 343 -9.76 27.47 -12.36
N VAL A 344 -9.45 27.36 -11.07
CA VAL A 344 -10.27 26.62 -10.09
C VAL A 344 -11.62 27.29 -9.87
N VAL A 345 -11.66 28.63 -9.77
CA VAL A 345 -12.93 29.39 -9.61
C VAL A 345 -13.80 29.25 -10.85
N ALA A 346 -13.22 29.26 -12.06
CA ALA A 346 -13.96 29.05 -13.30
C ALA A 346 -14.54 27.64 -13.41
N ALA A 347 -13.81 26.60 -12.96
CA ALA A 347 -14.29 25.23 -12.97
C ALA A 347 -15.47 25.01 -12.00
N ILE A 348 -15.43 25.64 -10.82
CA ILE A 348 -16.53 25.58 -9.83
C ILE A 348 -17.80 26.27 -10.37
N ALA A 349 -17.66 27.39 -11.07
CA ALA A 349 -18.80 28.10 -11.69
C ALA A 349 -19.49 27.24 -12.77
N VAL A 350 -18.72 26.52 -13.60
CA VAL A 350 -19.27 25.64 -14.64
C VAL A 350 -20.02 24.46 -14.01
N VAL A 351 -19.49 23.85 -12.94
CA VAL A 351 -20.16 22.76 -12.22
C VAL A 351 -21.47 23.26 -11.58
N GLY A 352 -21.47 24.47 -11.00
CA GLY A 352 -22.68 25.07 -10.42
C GLY A 352 -23.79 25.26 -11.45
N VAL A 353 -23.46 25.69 -12.68
CA VAL A 353 -24.42 25.87 -13.77
C VAL A 353 -24.98 24.52 -14.24
N VAL A 354 -24.14 23.49 -14.37
CA VAL A 354 -24.58 22.15 -14.78
C VAL A 354 -25.52 21.52 -13.73
N VAL A 355 -25.22 21.70 -12.45
CA VAL A 355 -26.07 21.20 -11.35
C VAL A 355 -27.42 21.95 -11.32
N ALA A 356 -27.42 23.27 -11.53
CA ALA A 356 -28.67 24.08 -11.60
C ALA A 356 -29.56 23.65 -12.77
N PHE A 357 -28.98 23.28 -13.92
CA PHE A 357 -29.70 22.72 -15.07
C PHE A 357 -30.25 21.31 -14.82
N ALA A 358 -29.46 20.47 -14.13
CA ALA A 358 -29.85 19.09 -13.81
C ALA A 358 -30.93 18.99 -12.71
N THR A 359 -31.01 19.97 -11.82
CA THR A 359 -32.00 20.02 -10.71
C THR A 359 -33.28 20.78 -11.03
N GLY A 360 -33.42 21.29 -12.26
CA GLY A 360 -34.67 21.93 -12.71
C GLY A 360 -35.01 23.23 -11.99
N LEU A 361 -34.03 23.95 -11.41
CA LEU A 361 -34.25 25.20 -10.68
C LEU A 361 -34.69 26.40 -11.55
N PHE A 362 -34.75 26.22 -12.89
CA PHE A 362 -35.36 27.16 -13.80
C PHE A 362 -36.66 26.57 -14.39
N GLY A 363 -37.68 26.45 -13.55
CA GLY A 363 -39.03 26.10 -13.95
C GLY A 363 -39.67 27.31 -14.64
N GLY A 364 -39.76 27.30 -15.97
CA GLY A 364 -40.51 28.25 -16.77
C GLY A 364 -41.86 27.67 -17.15
N GLU A 365 -42.89 28.46 -16.87
CA GLU A 365 -44.28 28.42 -17.14
C GLU A 365 -44.80 27.48 -18.27
N GLN A 366 -45.82 26.71 -17.91
CA GLN A 366 -46.70 25.96 -18.85
C GLN A 366 -47.52 26.93 -19.68
N VAL A 367 -47.29 26.98 -20.98
CA VAL A 367 -48.24 27.51 -21.96
C VAL A 367 -49.26 26.40 -22.27
N ARG A 368 -50.51 26.57 -21.78
CA ARG A 368 -51.69 25.81 -22.19
C ARG A 368 -52.03 26.11 -23.62
N CYS A 369 -52.12 25.14 -24.47
CA CYS A 369 -52.80 25.22 -25.77
C CYS A 369 -54.14 24.49 -25.66
N PRO A 370 -55.28 25.16 -25.96
CA PRO A 370 -56.57 24.49 -25.96
C PRO A 370 -56.94 24.02 -27.37
N MET A 371 -57.77 22.99 -27.44
CA MET A 371 -58.51 22.46 -28.59
C MET A 371 -57.86 21.30 -29.36
N CYS A 372 -58.37 20.08 -29.12
CA CYS A 372 -59.23 19.42 -30.13
C CYS A 372 -60.03 18.27 -29.49
N LEU A 373 -61.33 18.50 -29.59
CA LEU A 373 -62.41 17.57 -29.27
C LEU A 373 -62.61 16.50 -30.36
N THR A 374 -63.26 15.36 -29.93
CA THR A 374 -64.01 14.34 -30.68
C THR A 374 -63.20 13.22 -31.35
N ARG A 375 -63.51 11.94 -31.19
CA ARG A 375 -64.83 11.27 -31.22
C ARG A 375 -64.68 9.80 -30.85
N THR A 376 -65.57 9.37 -29.99
CA THR A 376 -66.25 8.06 -29.83
C THR A 376 -66.00 6.98 -30.86
N SER A 377 -65.80 5.74 -30.43
CA SER A 377 -66.81 4.65 -30.55
C SER A 377 -66.24 3.32 -29.99
N ARG A 378 -67.03 2.72 -29.12
CA ARG A 378 -67.10 1.29 -28.72
C ARG A 378 -67.91 0.51 -29.81
N PRO A 379 -68.20 -0.80 -29.62
CA PRO A 379 -67.43 -2.01 -29.23
C PRO A 379 -67.77 -3.20 -30.18
N LEU A 380 -67.38 -4.42 -29.77
CA LEU A 380 -68.06 -5.73 -29.85
C LEU A 380 -67.20 -6.85 -30.43
N SER A 381 -66.92 -7.78 -29.55
CA SER A 381 -67.26 -9.23 -29.57
C SER A 381 -66.91 -10.05 -30.83
N SER A 382 -66.00 -10.97 -30.70
CA SER A 382 -66.27 -12.42 -30.74
C SER A 382 -64.97 -13.14 -30.27
#